data_e0e0e77597e02477dc8a5333bc205986
#
_entry.id   e0e0e77597e02477dc8a5333bc205986
#
_cell.length_a   1.000
_cell.length_b   1.000
_cell.length_c   1.000
_cell.angle_alpha   90.00
_cell.angle_beta   90.00
_cell.angle_gamma   90.00
#
_symmetry.space_group_name_H-M   'P 1'
#
loop_
_entity.id
_entity.type
_entity.pdbx_description
1 polymer ?
#
loop_
_entity_poly.entity_id
_entity_poly.type
_entity_poly.pdbx_seq_one_letter_code
_entity_poly.pdbx_strand_id
1 'polypeptide(L)'
;GFAIYNNPKSKNIYKYSLSINNTELLNKFEKDVCQQFKVIELKNISDHTVILSTASPEKFIPYLQLSFDEISLVGYGKSIEIFKQVGNPKKIVKKFKLENFSGSHGIGHTRMATESAITVDGSHPYSTGEDECLVHNGSLSNHNNLRRQLIKKGKKFNSLNDTEVAAGYISQKLSDNISIKDTLLDCLSD
;
A
#
# COMPACT_ATOMS: atom_id res chain seq x y z
N GLY A 1 -8.23 2.13 -7.63
CA GLY A 1 -7.95 2.52 -6.22
C GLY A 1 -7.61 3.99 -6.07
N PHE A 2 -7.37 4.36 -4.84
CA PHE A 2 -7.21 5.74 -4.45
C PHE A 2 -6.27 5.84 -3.24
N ALA A 3 -5.34 6.77 -3.27
CA ALA A 3 -4.48 7.15 -2.15
C ALA A 3 -4.72 8.62 -1.79
N ILE A 4 -4.74 8.93 -0.50
CA ILE A 4 -4.84 10.29 0.01
C ILE A 4 -3.74 10.56 1.03
N TYR A 5 -3.20 11.77 0.99
CA TYR A 5 -2.19 12.24 1.92
C TYR A 5 -2.79 13.27 2.86
N ASN A 6 -2.88 12.90 4.13
CA ASN A 6 -3.35 13.76 5.22
C ASN A 6 -2.17 14.23 6.06
N ASN A 7 -2.34 15.33 6.77
CA ASN A 7 -1.33 15.76 7.73
C ASN A 7 -1.09 14.66 8.79
N PRO A 8 0.18 14.34 9.09
CA PRO A 8 0.49 13.35 10.12
C PRO A 8 -0.01 13.85 11.48
N LYS A 9 -0.66 12.97 12.25
CA LYS A 9 -1.14 13.30 13.61
C LYS A 9 0.02 13.58 14.58
N SER A 10 1.15 12.90 14.39
CA SER A 10 2.39 13.11 15.15
C SER A 10 3.55 12.37 14.45
N LYS A 11 4.80 12.75 14.77
CA LYS A 11 6.00 12.12 14.20
C LYS A 11 6.13 10.62 14.52
N ASN A 12 5.48 10.15 15.61
CA ASN A 12 5.59 8.78 16.11
C ASN A 12 4.31 7.95 15.88
N ILE A 13 3.38 8.43 15.05
CA ILE A 13 2.16 7.71 14.71
C ILE A 13 2.22 7.30 13.25
N TYR A 14 2.09 6.01 13.01
CA TYR A 14 2.01 5.40 11.68
C TYR A 14 0.58 5.00 11.36
N LYS A 15 0.24 5.07 10.10
CA LYS A 15 -0.99 4.55 9.50
C LYS A 15 -0.67 3.31 8.71
N TYR A 16 -1.49 2.28 8.85
CA TYR A 16 -1.41 1.05 8.07
C TYR A 16 -2.75 0.82 7.39
N SER A 17 -2.76 0.82 6.07
CA SER A 17 -3.93 0.49 5.26
C SER A 17 -3.89 -0.99 4.93
N LEU A 18 -4.87 -1.74 5.38
CA LEU A 18 -4.97 -3.19 5.25
C LEU A 18 -6.20 -3.57 4.44
N SER A 19 -6.13 -4.66 3.69
CA SER A 19 -7.28 -5.31 3.07
C SER A 19 -7.56 -6.64 3.77
N ILE A 20 -8.76 -6.79 4.31
CA ILE A 20 -9.19 -7.96 5.10
C ILE A 20 -10.58 -8.36 4.63
N ASN A 21 -10.69 -9.47 3.90
CA ASN A 21 -11.93 -9.91 3.26
C ASN A 21 -12.76 -10.88 4.12
N ASN A 22 -12.28 -11.24 5.30
CA ASN A 22 -12.90 -12.24 6.18
C ASN A 22 -13.18 -11.61 7.54
N THR A 23 -14.45 -11.64 7.98
CA THR A 23 -14.88 -11.05 9.25
C THR A 23 -14.30 -11.76 10.47
N GLU A 24 -14.14 -13.09 10.43
CA GLU A 24 -13.53 -13.84 11.54
C GLU A 24 -12.06 -13.48 11.69
N LEU A 25 -11.34 -13.41 10.56
CA LEU A 25 -9.96 -12.98 10.51
C LEU A 25 -9.80 -11.54 11.02
N LEU A 26 -10.72 -10.64 10.63
CA LEU A 26 -10.74 -9.25 11.12
C LEU A 26 -10.88 -9.22 12.65
N ASN A 27 -11.86 -9.91 13.22
CA ASN A 27 -12.10 -9.94 14.65
C ASN A 27 -10.90 -10.51 15.43
N LYS A 28 -10.29 -11.58 14.91
CA LYS A 28 -9.07 -12.16 15.49
C LYS A 28 -7.91 -11.16 15.44
N PHE A 29 -7.70 -10.54 14.29
CA PHE A 29 -6.64 -9.55 14.09
C PHE A 29 -6.82 -8.33 15.00
N GLU A 30 -8.01 -7.75 15.10
CA GLU A 30 -8.28 -6.59 15.95
C GLU A 30 -7.94 -6.87 17.42
N LYS A 31 -8.35 -8.03 17.91
CA LYS A 31 -8.07 -8.45 19.29
C LYS A 31 -6.56 -8.61 19.51
N ASP A 32 -5.88 -9.28 18.60
CA ASP A 32 -4.46 -9.58 18.74
C ASP A 32 -3.60 -8.32 18.58
N VAL A 33 -3.86 -7.49 17.56
CA VAL A 33 -3.08 -6.27 17.32
C VAL A 33 -3.17 -5.27 18.46
N CYS A 34 -4.33 -5.16 19.11
CA CYS A 34 -4.51 -4.30 20.29
C CYS A 34 -3.80 -4.84 21.55
N GLN A 35 -3.51 -6.14 21.61
CA GLN A 35 -2.71 -6.75 22.67
C GLN A 35 -1.21 -6.58 22.43
N GLN A 36 -0.78 -6.67 21.18
CA GLN A 36 0.63 -6.62 20.80
C GLN A 36 1.18 -5.20 20.67
N PHE A 37 0.34 -4.26 20.25
CA PHE A 37 0.76 -2.89 19.97
C PHE A 37 -0.18 -1.84 20.57
N LYS A 38 0.37 -0.66 20.80
CA LYS A 38 -0.44 0.51 21.17
C LYS A 38 -1.16 1.04 19.91
N VAL A 39 -2.38 0.57 19.71
CA VAL A 39 -3.30 1.07 18.68
C VAL A 39 -4.00 2.32 19.21
N ILE A 40 -3.98 3.40 18.44
CA ILE A 40 -4.61 4.69 18.78
C ILE A 40 -6.01 4.75 18.20
N GLU A 41 -6.15 4.30 16.95
CA GLU A 41 -7.41 4.26 16.24
C GLU A 41 -7.41 3.07 15.29
N LEU A 42 -8.55 2.40 15.21
CA LEU A 42 -8.81 1.36 14.24
C LEU A 42 -10.12 1.69 13.54
N LYS A 43 -10.09 1.79 12.23
CA LYS A 43 -11.21 2.21 11.42
C LYS A 43 -11.49 1.18 10.33
N ASN A 44 -12.64 0.54 10.41
CA ASN A 44 -13.09 -0.39 9.38
C ASN A 44 -14.01 0.32 8.39
N ILE A 45 -13.67 0.22 7.12
CA ILE A 45 -14.48 0.74 6.02
C ILE A 45 -14.64 -0.40 5.02
N SER A 46 -15.71 -1.19 5.20
CA SER A 46 -15.95 -2.40 4.40
C SER A 46 -14.85 -3.45 4.60
N ASP A 47 -14.14 -3.83 3.56
CA ASP A 47 -13.02 -4.77 3.51
C ASP A 47 -11.64 -4.11 3.70
N HIS A 48 -11.63 -2.83 4.07
CA HIS A 48 -10.42 -2.08 4.38
C HIS A 48 -10.39 -1.68 5.85
N THR A 49 -9.24 -1.87 6.47
CA THR A 49 -8.96 -1.45 7.83
C THR A 49 -7.80 -0.48 7.83
N VAL A 50 -7.99 0.69 8.41
CA VAL A 50 -6.92 1.66 8.66
C VAL A 50 -6.59 1.64 10.13
N ILE A 51 -5.33 1.40 10.46
CA ILE A 51 -4.83 1.38 11.83
C ILE A 51 -3.87 2.54 12.03
N LEU A 52 -4.10 3.29 13.10
CA LEU A 52 -3.15 4.27 13.62
C LEU A 52 -2.48 3.68 14.86
N SER A 53 -1.16 3.54 14.80
CA SER A 53 -0.39 2.92 15.88
C SER A 53 0.95 3.62 16.09
N THR A 54 1.51 3.49 17.30
CA THR A 54 2.89 3.89 17.59
C THR A 54 3.91 2.80 17.23
N ALA A 55 3.45 1.64 16.77
CA ALA A 55 4.34 0.58 16.28
C ALA A 55 5.04 1.04 15.00
N SER A 56 6.35 0.95 14.96
CA SER A 56 7.12 1.28 13.75
C SER A 56 6.97 0.19 12.67
N PRO A 57 7.15 0.54 11.39
CA PRO A 57 7.04 -0.42 10.28
C PRO A 57 7.93 -1.65 10.45
N GLU A 58 9.14 -1.51 11.01
CA GLU A 58 10.09 -2.59 11.24
C GLU A 58 9.57 -3.64 12.23
N LYS A 59 8.62 -3.27 13.09
CA LYS A 59 7.97 -4.16 14.05
C LYS A 59 6.62 -4.66 13.54
N PHE A 60 5.81 -3.77 12.99
CA PHE A 60 4.45 -4.07 12.59
C PHE A 60 4.38 -4.95 11.33
N ILE A 61 5.20 -4.66 10.31
CA ILE A 61 5.15 -5.40 9.04
C ILE A 61 5.59 -6.87 9.20
N PRO A 62 6.71 -7.18 9.88
CA PRO A 62 7.06 -8.58 10.15
C PRO A 62 6.01 -9.32 11.00
N TYR A 63 5.44 -8.67 12.01
CA TYR A 63 4.34 -9.25 12.80
C TYR A 63 3.15 -9.62 11.90
N LEU A 64 2.70 -8.69 11.04
CA LEU A 64 1.60 -8.93 10.12
C LEU A 64 1.89 -10.13 9.20
N GLN A 65 3.09 -10.17 8.64
CA GLN A 65 3.51 -11.24 7.71
C GLN A 65 3.66 -12.62 8.36
N LEU A 66 4.00 -12.68 9.65
CA LEU A 66 4.20 -13.93 10.37
C LEU A 66 2.93 -14.47 11.01
N SER A 67 2.06 -13.57 11.48
CA SER A 67 0.88 -13.96 12.27
C SER A 67 -0.42 -13.90 11.46
N PHE A 68 -0.45 -13.11 10.37
CA PHE A 68 -1.64 -12.82 9.57
C PHE A 68 -1.28 -12.65 8.09
N ASP A 69 -0.69 -13.67 7.49
CA ASP A 69 -0.23 -13.66 6.08
C ASP A 69 -1.37 -13.53 5.05
N GLU A 70 -2.60 -13.86 5.45
CA GLU A 70 -3.81 -13.65 4.65
C GLU A 70 -4.24 -12.17 4.56
N ILE A 71 -3.69 -11.30 5.43
CA ILE A 71 -4.00 -9.87 5.42
C ILE A 71 -3.04 -9.13 4.49
N SER A 72 -3.59 -8.49 3.46
CA SER A 72 -2.78 -7.70 2.54
C SER A 72 -2.48 -6.31 3.11
N LEU A 73 -1.19 -5.98 3.27
CA LEU A 73 -0.74 -4.61 3.51
C LEU A 73 -0.82 -3.82 2.20
N VAL A 74 -1.75 -2.86 2.14
CA VAL A 74 -2.01 -2.04 0.96
C VAL A 74 -1.08 -0.83 0.88
N GLY A 75 -0.67 -0.31 2.03
CA GLY A 75 0.28 0.78 2.16
C GLY A 75 0.43 1.24 3.61
N TYR A 76 1.49 1.98 3.87
CA TYR A 76 1.78 2.49 5.21
C TYR A 76 2.58 3.80 5.15
N GLY A 77 2.51 4.55 6.23
CA GLY A 77 3.25 5.80 6.41
C GLY A 77 2.68 6.62 7.55
N LYS A 78 3.04 7.88 7.60
CA LYS A 78 2.51 8.84 8.58
C LYS A 78 1.35 9.65 8.01
N SER A 79 1.33 9.81 6.69
CA SER A 79 0.40 10.67 5.97
C SER A 79 -0.55 9.92 5.06
N ILE A 80 -0.10 8.83 4.44
CA ILE A 80 -0.83 8.11 3.39
C ILE A 80 -1.91 7.19 3.94
N GLU A 81 -3.07 7.17 3.27
CA GLU A 81 -4.11 6.15 3.39
C GLU A 81 -4.46 5.66 1.98
N ILE A 82 -4.54 4.34 1.79
CA ILE A 82 -4.77 3.73 0.48
C ILE A 82 -6.00 2.83 0.52
N PHE A 83 -6.87 3.00 -0.46
CA PHE A 83 -8.10 2.23 -0.65
C PHE A 83 -8.12 1.62 -2.05
N LYS A 84 -8.22 0.30 -2.12
CA LYS A 84 -8.25 -0.45 -3.36
C LYS A 84 -9.53 -1.27 -3.45
N GLN A 85 -10.13 -1.32 -4.64
CA GLN A 85 -11.32 -2.13 -4.87
C GLN A 85 -11.50 -2.42 -6.36
N VAL A 86 -12.05 -3.59 -6.64
CA VAL A 86 -12.54 -3.97 -7.97
C VAL A 86 -13.95 -3.44 -8.15
N GLY A 87 -14.23 -2.83 -9.29
CA GLY A 87 -15.58 -2.43 -9.65
C GLY A 87 -15.70 -1.00 -10.20
N ASN A 88 -16.95 -0.55 -10.33
CA ASN A 88 -17.26 0.76 -10.88
C ASN A 88 -16.80 1.89 -9.94
N PRO A 89 -16.05 2.90 -10.42
CA PRO A 89 -15.53 4.00 -9.60
C PRO A 89 -16.60 4.72 -8.78
N LYS A 90 -17.79 4.97 -9.33
CA LYS A 90 -18.89 5.63 -8.59
C LYS A 90 -19.36 4.82 -7.39
N LYS A 91 -19.37 3.48 -7.50
CA LYS A 91 -19.70 2.60 -6.38
C LYS A 91 -18.61 2.60 -5.33
N ILE A 92 -17.34 2.66 -5.76
CA ILE A 92 -16.17 2.71 -4.88
C ILE A 92 -16.15 4.01 -4.06
N VAL A 93 -16.39 5.16 -4.70
CA VAL A 93 -16.52 6.47 -4.02
C VAL A 93 -17.57 6.39 -2.90
N LYS A 94 -18.75 5.83 -3.17
CA LYS A 94 -19.81 5.66 -2.17
C LYS A 94 -19.44 4.66 -1.08
N LYS A 95 -18.83 3.52 -1.45
CA LYS A 95 -18.43 2.46 -0.52
C LYS A 95 -17.46 2.98 0.52
N PHE A 96 -16.43 3.69 0.10
CA PHE A 96 -15.40 4.24 0.99
C PHE A 96 -15.73 5.64 1.51
N LYS A 97 -16.87 6.23 1.11
CA LYS A 97 -17.28 7.58 1.51
C LYS A 97 -16.18 8.61 1.22
N LEU A 98 -15.60 8.54 0.01
CA LEU A 98 -14.44 9.36 -0.37
C LEU A 98 -14.74 10.86 -0.33
N GLU A 99 -16.01 11.25 -0.44
CA GLU A 99 -16.47 12.64 -0.29
C GLU A 99 -16.19 13.23 1.11
N ASN A 100 -15.97 12.39 2.10
CA ASN A 100 -15.65 12.82 3.47
C ASN A 100 -14.14 12.91 3.75
N PHE A 101 -13.32 12.53 2.77
CA PHE A 101 -11.87 12.61 2.93
C PHE A 101 -11.36 14.01 2.64
N SER A 102 -10.38 14.44 3.41
CA SER A 102 -9.65 15.68 3.21
C SER A 102 -8.15 15.43 3.34
N GLY A 103 -7.35 16.12 2.56
CA GLY A 103 -5.90 15.96 2.55
C GLY A 103 -5.22 17.02 1.70
N SER A 104 -3.90 17.02 1.69
CA SER A 104 -3.09 17.95 0.89
C SER A 104 -3.15 17.62 -0.61
N HIS A 105 -3.17 16.32 -0.93
CA HIS A 105 -3.28 15.81 -2.30
C HIS A 105 -3.73 14.34 -2.29
N GLY A 106 -4.13 13.84 -3.45
CA GLY A 106 -4.51 12.46 -3.64
C GLY A 106 -4.12 11.95 -5.02
N ILE A 107 -3.97 10.64 -5.15
CA ILE A 107 -3.69 9.95 -6.39
C ILE A 107 -4.76 8.88 -6.59
N GLY A 108 -5.39 8.87 -7.75
CA GLY A 108 -6.41 7.87 -8.09
C GLY A 108 -6.12 7.23 -9.44
N HIS A 109 -6.51 5.97 -9.59
CA HIS A 109 -6.39 5.25 -10.85
C HIS A 109 -7.59 4.34 -11.10
N THR A 110 -8.18 4.46 -12.29
CA THR A 110 -9.21 3.56 -12.79
C THR A 110 -8.60 2.66 -13.85
N ARG A 111 -8.15 1.48 -13.43
CA ARG A 111 -7.52 0.52 -14.35
C ARG A 111 -8.57 -0.25 -15.14
N MET A 112 -8.36 -0.40 -16.45
CA MET A 112 -8.95 -1.44 -17.25
C MET A 112 -7.91 -2.55 -17.45
N ALA A 113 -8.20 -3.75 -16.96
CA ALA A 113 -7.28 -4.88 -17.11
C ALA A 113 -7.39 -5.42 -18.55
N THR A 114 -6.24 -5.58 -19.22
CA THR A 114 -6.16 -6.17 -20.56
C THR A 114 -5.61 -7.59 -20.54
N GLU A 115 -4.64 -7.89 -19.65
CA GLU A 115 -3.90 -9.16 -19.69
C GLU A 115 -3.73 -9.83 -18.30
N SER A 116 -4.12 -9.19 -17.20
CA SER A 116 -3.96 -9.75 -15.86
C SER A 116 -5.25 -9.83 -15.09
N ALA A 117 -5.30 -10.74 -14.10
CA ALA A 117 -6.46 -10.93 -13.24
C ALA A 117 -6.91 -9.61 -12.58
N ILE A 118 -8.23 -9.42 -12.52
CA ILE A 118 -8.84 -8.26 -11.86
C ILE A 118 -8.95 -8.58 -10.38
N THR A 119 -7.96 -8.16 -9.61
CA THR A 119 -7.91 -8.38 -8.16
C THR A 119 -7.67 -7.05 -7.43
N VAL A 120 -7.94 -7.02 -6.13
CA VAL A 120 -7.64 -5.86 -5.28
C VAL A 120 -6.14 -5.60 -5.27
N ASP A 121 -5.32 -6.64 -5.07
CA ASP A 121 -3.86 -6.52 -5.05
C ASP A 121 -3.30 -6.09 -6.41
N GLY A 122 -3.91 -6.54 -7.51
CA GLY A 122 -3.59 -6.11 -8.87
C GLY A 122 -4.02 -4.69 -9.23
N SER A 123 -4.66 -3.96 -8.32
CA SER A 123 -5.15 -2.59 -8.56
C SER A 123 -4.14 -1.53 -8.11
N HIS A 124 -4.09 -0.40 -8.86
CA HIS A 124 -3.34 0.79 -8.45
C HIS A 124 -4.06 1.56 -7.31
N PRO A 125 -3.35 2.42 -6.56
CA PRO A 125 -1.90 2.64 -6.57
C PRO A 125 -1.14 1.52 -5.88
N TYR A 126 0.17 1.41 -6.16
CA TYR A 126 1.08 0.51 -5.44
C TYR A 126 1.94 1.28 -4.47
N SER A 127 2.07 0.75 -3.25
CA SER A 127 2.89 1.30 -2.17
C SER A 127 3.81 0.20 -1.65
N THR A 128 5.10 0.46 -1.64
CA THR A 128 6.14 -0.48 -1.20
C THR A 128 7.11 0.15 -0.20
N GLY A 129 6.92 1.44 0.12
CA GLY A 129 7.69 2.22 1.07
C GLY A 129 6.81 3.14 1.94
N GLU A 130 7.43 3.78 2.94
CA GLU A 130 6.75 4.71 3.86
C GLU A 130 6.31 5.98 3.12
N ASP A 131 5.03 6.32 3.19
CA ASP A 131 4.42 7.49 2.54
C ASP A 131 4.65 7.56 1.00
N GLU A 132 4.88 6.42 0.38
CA GLU A 132 5.11 6.32 -1.06
C GLU A 132 3.95 5.60 -1.75
N CYS A 133 3.54 6.09 -2.91
CA CYS A 133 2.69 5.32 -3.83
C CYS A 133 2.92 5.71 -5.28
N LEU A 134 2.70 4.74 -6.16
CA LEU A 134 2.90 4.88 -7.59
C LEU A 134 1.65 4.47 -8.37
N VAL A 135 1.31 5.24 -9.38
CA VAL A 135 0.37 4.88 -10.44
C VAL A 135 1.10 4.95 -11.78
N HIS A 136 0.79 4.03 -12.67
CA HIS A 136 1.40 3.97 -14.00
C HIS A 136 0.36 3.48 -15.01
N ASN A 137 0.35 4.08 -16.17
CA ASN A 137 -0.44 3.63 -17.31
C ASN A 137 0.49 3.38 -18.49
N GLY A 138 1.03 2.18 -18.55
CA GLY A 138 2.00 1.76 -19.54
C GLY A 138 2.46 0.34 -19.28
N SER A 139 3.61 -0.04 -19.82
CA SER A 139 4.24 -1.34 -19.65
C SER A 139 5.76 -1.20 -19.47
N LEU A 140 6.30 -1.89 -18.47
CA LEU A 140 7.73 -1.97 -18.21
C LEU A 140 8.28 -3.28 -18.81
N SER A 141 9.10 -3.18 -19.86
CA SER A 141 9.60 -4.35 -20.60
C SER A 141 10.51 -5.26 -19.76
N ASN A 142 11.30 -4.70 -18.86
CA ASN A 142 12.29 -5.44 -18.05
C ASN A 142 11.78 -5.84 -16.65
N HIS A 143 10.49 -5.60 -16.32
CA HIS A 143 9.95 -5.74 -14.97
C HIS A 143 10.20 -7.12 -14.33
N ASN A 144 10.20 -8.20 -15.10
CA ASN A 144 10.44 -9.55 -14.59
C ASN A 144 11.88 -9.74 -14.11
N ASN A 145 12.85 -9.13 -14.78
CA ASN A 145 14.26 -9.18 -14.38
C ASN A 145 14.47 -8.36 -13.10
N LEU A 146 13.92 -7.15 -13.10
CA LEU A 146 13.96 -6.24 -11.95
C LEU A 146 13.27 -6.86 -10.72
N ARG A 147 12.13 -7.52 -10.90
CA ARG A 147 11.44 -8.28 -9.84
C ARG A 147 12.36 -9.30 -9.18
N ARG A 148 13.06 -10.12 -10.00
CA ARG A 148 14.00 -11.12 -9.46
C ARG A 148 15.15 -10.49 -8.66
N GLN A 149 15.65 -9.36 -9.09
CA GLN A 149 16.71 -8.63 -8.37
C GLN A 149 16.20 -8.08 -7.03
N LEU A 150 14.99 -7.49 -7.01
CA LEU A 150 14.40 -6.94 -5.80
C LEU A 150 14.01 -8.03 -4.78
N ILE A 151 13.53 -9.19 -5.25
CA ILE A 151 13.26 -10.34 -4.38
C ILE A 151 14.55 -10.83 -3.70
N LYS A 152 15.68 -10.86 -4.41
CA LYS A 152 16.99 -11.21 -3.82
C LYS A 152 17.43 -10.19 -2.73
N LYS A 153 16.95 -8.95 -2.81
CA LYS A 153 17.14 -7.92 -1.77
C LYS A 153 16.08 -7.94 -0.65
N GLY A 154 15.21 -8.97 -0.65
CA GLY A 154 14.20 -9.16 0.40
C GLY A 154 12.86 -8.46 0.15
N LYS A 155 12.65 -7.83 -1.01
CA LYS A 155 11.34 -7.26 -1.35
C LYS A 155 10.32 -8.36 -1.65
N LYS A 156 9.08 -8.16 -1.20
CA LYS A 156 7.93 -9.03 -1.49
C LYS A 156 6.95 -8.29 -2.40
N PHE A 157 6.29 -9.03 -3.27
CA PHE A 157 5.31 -8.52 -4.21
C PHE A 157 4.01 -9.32 -4.09
N ASN A 158 2.88 -8.66 -4.07
CA ASN A 158 1.56 -9.27 -3.89
C ASN A 158 0.83 -9.48 -5.24
N SER A 159 1.34 -8.90 -6.31
CA SER A 159 0.75 -9.02 -7.65
C SER A 159 1.80 -9.30 -8.72
N LEU A 160 1.33 -9.64 -9.91
CA LEU A 160 2.18 -9.77 -11.11
C LEU A 160 2.33 -8.44 -11.87
N ASN A 161 1.77 -7.36 -11.35
CA ASN A 161 1.78 -6.06 -12.03
C ASN A 161 3.20 -5.46 -12.08
N ASP A 162 3.55 -4.90 -13.21
CA ASP A 162 4.84 -4.24 -13.46
C ASP A 162 5.00 -2.96 -12.63
N THR A 163 3.91 -2.23 -12.39
CA THR A 163 3.94 -1.01 -11.58
C THR A 163 4.30 -1.28 -10.12
N GLU A 164 3.92 -2.44 -9.57
CA GLU A 164 4.35 -2.84 -8.22
C GLU A 164 5.88 -3.02 -8.17
N VAL A 165 6.45 -3.54 -9.25
CA VAL A 165 7.91 -3.69 -9.37
C VAL A 165 8.59 -2.33 -9.45
N ALA A 166 8.04 -1.40 -10.23
CA ALA A 166 8.55 -0.03 -10.30
C ALA A 166 8.50 0.67 -8.95
N ALA A 167 7.38 0.53 -8.22
CA ALA A 167 7.26 1.05 -6.86
C ALA A 167 8.32 0.44 -5.93
N GLY A 168 8.53 -0.88 -6.01
CA GLY A 168 9.57 -1.59 -5.26
C GLY A 168 10.98 -1.12 -5.56
N TYR A 169 11.27 -0.80 -6.82
CA TYR A 169 12.55 -0.24 -7.23
C TYR A 169 12.78 1.15 -6.62
N ILE A 170 11.80 2.04 -6.75
CA ILE A 170 11.87 3.39 -6.19
C ILE A 170 12.08 3.31 -4.67
N SER A 171 11.26 2.55 -3.95
CA SER A 171 11.38 2.38 -2.50
C SER A 171 12.74 1.80 -2.10
N GLN A 172 13.31 0.90 -2.90
CA GLN A 172 14.65 0.36 -2.62
C GLN A 172 15.73 1.44 -2.74
N LYS A 173 15.70 2.23 -3.81
CA LYS A 173 16.65 3.34 -4.02
C LYS A 173 16.56 4.39 -2.92
N LEU A 174 15.34 4.76 -2.50
CA LEU A 174 15.13 5.70 -1.41
C LEU A 174 15.63 5.14 -0.06
N SER A 175 15.43 3.85 0.21
CA SER A 175 15.98 3.21 1.41
C SER A 175 17.52 3.08 1.38
N ASP A 176 18.11 3.04 0.19
CA ASP A 176 19.57 3.10 -0.02
C ASP A 176 20.11 4.56 0.08
N ASN A 177 19.28 5.53 0.53
CA ASN A 177 19.56 6.97 0.65
C ASN A 177 19.87 7.68 -0.68
N ILE A 178 19.41 7.15 -1.80
CA ILE A 178 19.48 7.81 -3.11
C ILE A 178 18.34 8.83 -3.19
N SER A 179 18.62 10.03 -3.68
CA SER A 179 17.61 11.08 -3.80
C SER A 179 16.50 10.67 -4.78
N ILE A 180 15.27 11.16 -4.56
CA ILE A 180 14.17 10.91 -5.49
C ILE A 180 14.49 11.38 -6.91
N LYS A 181 15.21 12.49 -7.05
CA LYS A 181 15.63 13.02 -8.33
C LYS A 181 16.55 12.02 -9.06
N ASP A 182 17.60 11.53 -8.39
CA ASP A 182 18.54 10.59 -8.98
C ASP A 182 17.88 9.25 -9.26
N THR A 183 16.98 8.80 -8.37
CA THR A 183 16.17 7.59 -8.58
C THR A 183 15.33 7.69 -9.86
N LEU A 184 14.68 8.84 -10.10
CA LEU A 184 13.87 9.04 -11.30
C LEU A 184 14.73 9.18 -12.56
N LEU A 185 15.93 9.77 -12.46
CA LEU A 185 16.89 9.81 -13.57
C LEU A 185 17.38 8.41 -13.95
N ASP A 186 17.66 7.57 -12.96
CA ASP A 186 18.02 6.16 -13.19
C ASP A 186 16.90 5.40 -13.94
N CYS A 187 15.63 5.65 -13.60
CA CYS A 187 14.49 5.04 -14.30
C CYS A 187 14.39 5.42 -15.78
N LEU A 188 15.04 6.50 -16.21
CA LEU A 188 15.05 6.94 -17.63
C LEU A 188 16.23 6.38 -18.42
N SER A 189 17.22 5.81 -17.75
CA SER A 189 18.47 5.32 -18.36
C SER A 189 18.49 3.81 -18.58
N ASP A 190 17.54 3.05 -18.02
CA ASP A 190 17.36 1.60 -18.15
C ASP A 190 16.19 1.26 -19.10
#